data_6b522b8add9ae294ce8419013f67f2e8
#
_entry.id   6b522b8add9ae294ce8419013f67f2e8
#
_cell.length_a   1.000
_cell.length_b   1.000
_cell.length_c   1.000
_cell.angle_alpha   90.00
_cell.angle_beta   90.00
_cell.angle_gamma   90.00
#
_symmetry.space_group_name_H-M   'P 1'
#
loop_
_entity.id
_entity.type
_entity.pdbx_description
1 polymer ?
#
loop_
_entity_poly.entity_id
_entity_poly.type
_entity_poly.pdbx_seq_one_letter_code
_entity_poly.pdbx_strand_id
1 'polypeptide(L)'
;MATRLLRTNFIRRPYRFSALKPVGPPTVTASTAVVPEILSFGQQQTEPPLHQPNEANHHDIDLTDQARLFASVPTSDLFRSTAVLHAAAIGPMVDLGSWVMSSKLMDASVTRGMVLGLVKGTFYDHFCAGEDANAAAKRVKSVYEATGLKGMLVYGVEHADDAASCDDNMHQFLRTIEAAKSLPTSHFSSVVVKITAICPISLLKRVSDLLRWEYKSPNFKLSWKLKSFPVFSDSSPLYHTNTEPEPLTAEEERELEAAHKRIQDICRKCQESNVPLLVDAEDTILQPAIDYMAYSSAILFNADKDRPIVYNTIQAYLRDAGERLHLAVREAEKENVPMGFKLVRGAYMSSEARLADSLGCKSPVHDTIQNTHACYNDCMTFLMEKASNGSGFGVVLATHNADSGRLALRKASELGIDKENGKIEFAQLYGMSDALSFGLKRAGFNVSKYMPFGPVETAIPYLLRRAYENRGMMATGANDRQLMRMELKRRLVAGFS
;
A
#
# COMPACT_ATOMS: atom_id res chain seq x y z
N MET A 1 19.64 17.51 52.24
CA MET A 1 20.74 18.24 51.62
C MET A 1 20.81 17.85 50.17
N ALA A 2 20.54 18.80 49.32
CA ALA A 2 20.68 18.93 47.87
C ALA A 2 20.58 17.68 46.97
N THR A 3 19.39 17.47 46.46
CA THR A 3 19.05 16.60 45.31
C THR A 3 19.43 17.31 44.00
N ARG A 4 20.40 16.78 43.24
CA ARG A 4 20.72 17.24 41.90
C ARG A 4 19.88 16.48 40.90
N LEU A 5 18.91 17.16 40.34
CA LEU A 5 18.15 16.73 39.14
C LEU A 5 19.08 16.88 37.92
N LEU A 6 19.42 15.74 37.30
CA LEU A 6 20.03 15.69 35.98
C LEU A 6 18.92 15.86 34.95
N ARG A 7 18.85 17.04 34.33
CA ARG A 7 18.09 17.27 33.09
C ARG A 7 18.90 16.69 31.91
N THR A 8 18.48 15.57 31.36
CA THR A 8 18.96 15.10 30.07
C THR A 8 18.22 15.87 28.96
N ASN A 9 18.92 16.80 28.35
CA ASN A 9 18.49 17.49 27.14
C ASN A 9 18.65 16.53 25.96
N PHE A 10 17.57 15.86 25.52
CA PHE A 10 17.49 15.24 24.23
C PHE A 10 17.30 16.32 23.16
N ILE A 11 18.41 16.81 22.60
CA ILE A 11 18.39 17.61 21.37
C ILE A 11 18.23 16.62 20.21
N ARG A 12 16.98 16.41 19.78
CA ARG A 12 16.71 15.76 18.49
C ARG A 12 17.18 16.69 17.38
N ARG A 13 18.18 16.26 16.60
CA ARG A 13 18.60 16.96 15.37
C ARG A 13 17.45 16.95 14.37
N PRO A 14 17.09 18.08 13.74
CA PRO A 14 16.06 18.11 12.71
C PRO A 14 16.55 17.36 11.47
N TYR A 15 15.71 16.51 10.91
CA TYR A 15 15.92 15.86 9.62
C TYR A 15 16.15 16.94 8.54
N ARG A 16 17.31 16.94 7.90
CA ARG A 16 17.55 17.73 6.70
C ARG A 16 16.96 16.97 5.51
N PHE A 17 15.81 17.41 5.04
CA PHE A 17 15.34 17.06 3.71
C PHE A 17 16.29 17.62 2.67
N SER A 18 16.94 16.76 1.87
CA SER A 18 17.58 17.19 0.63
C SER A 18 16.52 17.75 -0.28
N ALA A 19 16.52 19.07 -0.47
CA ALA A 19 15.58 19.76 -1.35
C ALA A 19 15.74 19.23 -2.78
N LEU A 20 14.73 18.50 -3.26
CA LEU A 20 14.58 18.17 -4.65
C LEU A 20 14.27 19.45 -5.41
N LYS A 21 15.20 19.92 -6.25
CA LYS A 21 14.94 21.05 -7.15
C LYS A 21 13.80 20.68 -8.09
N PRO A 22 12.81 21.57 -8.29
CA PRO A 22 11.77 21.35 -9.29
C PRO A 22 12.38 21.40 -10.69
N VAL A 23 12.22 20.32 -11.45
CA VAL A 23 12.51 20.29 -12.88
C VAL A 23 11.32 20.92 -13.58
N GLY A 24 11.56 22.03 -14.30
CA GLY A 24 10.56 22.69 -15.14
C GLY A 24 10.06 21.77 -16.27
N PRO A 25 8.87 22.07 -16.84
CA PRO A 25 8.31 21.25 -17.90
C PRO A 25 9.16 21.31 -19.17
N PRO A 26 9.28 20.19 -19.93
CA PRO A 26 10.00 20.18 -21.18
C PRO A 26 9.26 21.06 -22.21
N THR A 27 9.98 21.95 -22.84
CA THR A 27 9.53 22.73 -24.00
C THR A 27 9.29 21.81 -25.19
N VAL A 28 8.05 21.65 -25.59
CA VAL A 28 7.66 20.95 -26.82
C VAL A 28 7.86 21.91 -28.00
N THR A 29 8.86 21.65 -28.82
CA THR A 29 8.99 22.26 -30.14
C THR A 29 7.99 21.61 -31.10
N ALA A 30 7.11 22.41 -31.67
CA ALA A 30 6.15 22.00 -32.69
C ALA A 30 6.86 21.60 -33.98
N SER A 31 6.73 20.34 -34.37
CA SER A 31 7.05 19.85 -35.71
C SER A 31 5.73 19.66 -36.47
N THR A 32 5.58 20.40 -37.58
CA THR A 32 4.50 20.27 -38.51
C THR A 32 4.53 18.94 -39.24
N ALA A 33 3.53 18.10 -39.05
CA ALA A 33 3.29 16.92 -39.86
C ALA A 33 1.92 16.97 -40.53
N VAL A 34 1.96 16.71 -41.80
CA VAL A 34 0.93 16.73 -42.85
C VAL A 34 -0.22 15.77 -42.51
N VAL A 35 -1.44 16.26 -42.71
CA VAL A 35 -2.70 15.49 -42.57
C VAL A 35 -3.01 14.83 -43.91
N PRO A 36 -3.34 13.50 -43.94
CA PRO A 36 -3.98 12.91 -45.12
C PRO A 36 -5.51 12.97 -45.00
N GLU A 37 -6.15 13.23 -46.11
CA GLU A 37 -7.58 13.34 -46.36
C GLU A 37 -8.38 12.11 -45.91
N ILE A 38 -9.54 12.39 -45.31
CA ILE A 38 -10.53 11.39 -44.92
C ILE A 38 -11.55 11.25 -46.04
N LEU A 39 -11.67 10.06 -46.60
CA LEU A 39 -12.77 9.65 -47.50
C LEU A 39 -14.03 9.39 -46.65
N SER A 40 -15.09 10.12 -47.01
CA SER A 40 -16.44 10.01 -46.48
C SER A 40 -17.13 8.73 -46.97
N PHE A 41 -17.65 7.88 -46.05
CA PHE A 41 -18.70 6.93 -46.36
C PHE A 41 -19.95 7.20 -45.51
N GLY A 42 -21.09 7.13 -46.19
CA GLY A 42 -22.38 7.62 -45.78
C GLY A 42 -22.99 6.94 -44.55
N GLN A 43 -23.73 7.76 -43.85
CA GLN A 43 -24.60 7.41 -42.73
C GLN A 43 -25.82 6.59 -43.23
N GLN A 44 -26.06 5.45 -42.59
CA GLN A 44 -27.40 4.93 -42.37
C GLN A 44 -27.63 4.93 -40.86
N GLN A 45 -28.51 5.81 -40.42
CA GLN A 45 -29.06 5.81 -39.04
C GLN A 45 -30.06 4.65 -38.94
N THR A 46 -29.74 3.74 -38.05
CA THR A 46 -30.74 2.80 -37.49
C THR A 46 -30.86 3.15 -35.99
N GLU A 47 -32.05 3.56 -35.57
CA GLU A 47 -32.42 3.77 -34.19
C GLU A 47 -32.14 2.50 -33.36
N PRO A 48 -31.54 2.62 -32.14
CA PRO A 48 -31.40 1.48 -31.26
C PRO A 48 -32.77 1.14 -30.63
N PRO A 49 -33.08 -0.15 -30.42
CA PRO A 49 -34.32 -0.56 -29.81
C PRO A 49 -34.37 -0.15 -28.34
N LEU A 50 -35.55 0.29 -27.89
CA LEU A 50 -35.91 0.57 -26.51
C LEU A 50 -35.45 -0.57 -25.59
N HIS A 51 -34.50 -0.29 -24.70
CA HIS A 51 -34.11 -1.22 -23.65
C HIS A 51 -35.25 -1.44 -22.68
N GLN A 52 -35.80 -2.65 -22.66
CA GLN A 52 -36.53 -3.18 -21.53
C GLN A 52 -35.58 -3.26 -20.32
N PRO A 53 -36.04 -3.02 -19.06
CA PRO A 53 -35.21 -3.14 -17.87
C PRO A 53 -34.84 -4.61 -17.70
N ASN A 54 -33.60 -4.94 -18.12
CA ASN A 54 -33.00 -6.24 -17.89
C ASN A 54 -32.79 -6.44 -16.38
N GLU A 55 -33.17 -7.63 -15.93
CA GLU A 55 -32.88 -8.19 -14.62
C GLU A 55 -31.44 -7.85 -14.22
N ALA A 56 -31.25 -7.32 -13.01
CA ALA A 56 -29.99 -6.84 -12.49
C ALA A 56 -28.90 -7.91 -12.68
N ASN A 57 -27.99 -7.68 -13.62
CA ASN A 57 -26.81 -8.49 -13.80
C ASN A 57 -25.99 -8.46 -12.52
N HIS A 58 -26.06 -9.51 -11.71
CA HIS A 58 -25.27 -9.70 -10.47
C HIS A 58 -23.74 -9.80 -10.72
N HIS A 59 -23.28 -9.50 -11.93
CA HIS A 59 -21.90 -9.70 -12.38
C HIS A 59 -21.12 -8.41 -12.66
N ASP A 60 -21.62 -7.22 -12.30
CA ASP A 60 -20.88 -5.97 -12.48
C ASP A 60 -20.85 -5.11 -11.20
N ILE A 61 -19.79 -4.31 -11.05
CA ILE A 61 -19.66 -3.31 -10.01
C ILE A 61 -20.33 -2.03 -10.50
N ASP A 62 -21.54 -1.79 -10.01
CA ASP A 62 -22.24 -0.55 -10.32
C ASP A 62 -21.61 0.64 -9.57
N LEU A 63 -20.90 1.48 -10.31
CA LEU A 63 -20.30 2.73 -9.83
C LEU A 63 -21.08 3.96 -10.33
N THR A 64 -22.29 3.81 -10.89
CA THR A 64 -23.06 4.91 -11.47
C THR A 64 -24.11 5.48 -10.52
N ASP A 65 -24.64 4.68 -9.62
CA ASP A 65 -25.64 5.09 -8.62
C ASP A 65 -24.98 5.65 -7.35
N GLN A 66 -24.64 6.95 -7.39
CA GLN A 66 -24.03 7.65 -6.27
C GLN A 66 -24.90 7.66 -5.01
N ALA A 67 -26.22 7.72 -5.14
CA ALA A 67 -27.13 7.74 -3.99
C ALA A 67 -27.04 6.42 -3.21
N ARG A 68 -26.98 5.34 -3.94
CA ARG A 68 -26.87 4.00 -3.38
C ARG A 68 -25.45 3.72 -2.85
N LEU A 69 -24.38 4.17 -3.55
CA LEU A 69 -23.01 3.99 -3.11
C LEU A 69 -22.74 4.66 -1.76
N PHE A 70 -23.13 5.92 -1.62
CA PHE A 70 -22.87 6.72 -0.41
C PHE A 70 -24.02 6.74 0.61
N ALA A 71 -25.01 5.86 0.49
CA ALA A 71 -26.19 5.85 1.38
C ALA A 71 -25.83 5.78 2.87
N SER A 72 -24.77 5.03 3.24
CA SER A 72 -24.31 4.86 4.61
C SER A 72 -23.37 5.96 5.11
N VAL A 73 -22.92 6.87 4.24
CA VAL A 73 -21.97 7.93 4.60
C VAL A 73 -22.72 9.16 5.09
N PRO A 74 -22.46 9.68 6.31
CA PRO A 74 -23.04 10.92 6.79
C PRO A 74 -22.72 12.11 5.86
N THR A 75 -23.66 13.05 5.71
CA THR A 75 -23.49 14.19 4.82
C THR A 75 -22.30 15.08 5.22
N SER A 76 -22.03 15.22 6.52
CA SER A 76 -20.86 15.92 7.05
C SER A 76 -19.54 15.30 6.58
N ASP A 77 -19.45 13.96 6.63
CA ASP A 77 -18.25 13.22 6.25
C ASP A 77 -18.05 13.25 4.73
N LEU A 78 -19.14 13.13 3.96
CA LEU A 78 -19.13 13.26 2.52
C LEU A 78 -18.65 14.67 2.09
N PHE A 79 -19.12 15.72 2.78
CA PHE A 79 -18.70 17.10 2.54
C PHE A 79 -17.21 17.29 2.83
N ARG A 80 -16.74 16.82 4.00
CA ARG A 80 -15.34 16.90 4.39
C ARG A 80 -14.44 16.15 3.40
N SER A 81 -14.78 14.91 3.05
CA SER A 81 -14.04 14.11 2.08
C SER A 81 -13.96 14.80 0.72
N THR A 82 -15.08 15.32 0.24
CA THR A 82 -15.13 16.06 -1.02
C THR A 82 -14.21 17.28 -0.97
N ALA A 83 -14.25 18.08 0.09
CA ALA A 83 -13.41 19.27 0.24
C ALA A 83 -11.92 18.94 0.25
N VAL A 84 -11.50 17.94 1.06
CA VAL A 84 -10.10 17.52 1.15
C VAL A 84 -9.58 16.97 -0.18
N LEU A 85 -10.36 16.10 -0.85
CA LEU A 85 -9.95 15.51 -2.13
C LEU A 85 -9.89 16.56 -3.26
N HIS A 86 -10.75 17.60 -3.23
CA HIS A 86 -10.64 18.71 -4.17
C HIS A 86 -9.42 19.57 -3.89
N ALA A 87 -9.14 19.88 -2.62
CA ALA A 87 -7.93 20.61 -2.22
C ALA A 87 -6.65 19.85 -2.63
N ALA A 88 -6.61 18.52 -2.42
CA ALA A 88 -5.49 17.67 -2.85
C ALA A 88 -5.32 17.59 -4.38
N ALA A 89 -6.36 17.86 -5.14
CA ALA A 89 -6.28 17.88 -6.61
C ALA A 89 -5.73 19.20 -7.18
N ILE A 90 -5.67 20.27 -6.37
CA ILE A 90 -5.16 21.58 -6.80
C ILE A 90 -3.65 21.62 -6.63
N GLY A 91 -2.90 21.49 -7.76
CA GLY A 91 -1.44 21.46 -7.78
C GLY A 91 -0.76 22.53 -6.91
N PRO A 92 -1.06 23.85 -7.08
CA PRO A 92 -0.50 24.92 -6.27
C PRO A 92 -0.72 24.76 -4.74
N MET A 93 -1.83 24.17 -4.30
CA MET A 93 -2.06 23.91 -2.87
C MET A 93 -1.16 22.82 -2.33
N VAL A 94 -0.93 21.76 -3.11
CA VAL A 94 0.00 20.69 -2.76
C VAL A 94 1.43 21.20 -2.70
N ASP A 95 1.83 22.01 -3.69
CA ASP A 95 3.17 22.60 -3.74
C ASP A 95 3.39 23.59 -2.58
N LEU A 96 2.39 24.40 -2.23
CA LEU A 96 2.41 25.29 -1.06
C LEU A 96 2.53 24.47 0.24
N GLY A 97 1.75 23.42 0.40
CA GLY A 97 1.82 22.53 1.56
C GLY A 97 3.21 21.91 1.71
N SER A 98 3.78 21.38 0.63
CA SER A 98 5.14 20.84 0.62
C SER A 98 6.19 21.88 0.96
N TRP A 99 6.06 23.10 0.43
CA TRP A 99 6.95 24.22 0.76
C TRP A 99 6.86 24.63 2.23
N VAL A 100 5.65 24.77 2.78
CA VAL A 100 5.44 25.08 4.21
C VAL A 100 6.11 24.02 5.08
N MET A 101 5.91 22.73 4.78
CA MET A 101 6.48 21.61 5.57
C MET A 101 8.01 21.54 5.50
N SER A 102 8.63 22.07 4.45
CA SER A 102 10.09 22.13 4.29
C SER A 102 10.70 23.48 4.67
N SER A 103 9.89 24.45 5.05
CA SER A 103 10.32 25.83 5.34
C SER A 103 10.77 25.99 6.80
N LYS A 104 11.50 27.09 7.07
CA LYS A 104 11.90 27.51 8.41
C LYS A 104 10.71 27.81 9.36
N LEU A 105 9.50 27.88 8.83
CA LEU A 105 8.27 27.99 9.65
C LEU A 105 8.10 26.80 10.61
N MET A 106 8.66 25.64 10.24
CA MET A 106 8.62 24.43 11.06
C MET A 106 9.70 24.41 12.16
N ASP A 107 10.64 25.34 12.17
CA ASP A 107 11.69 25.43 13.20
C ASP A 107 11.17 26.13 14.49
N ALA A 108 10.22 27.06 14.36
CA ALA A 108 9.64 27.76 15.50
C ALA A 108 8.43 26.99 16.07
N SER A 109 8.43 26.74 17.39
CA SER A 109 7.44 25.89 18.06
C SER A 109 5.99 26.35 17.87
N VAL A 110 5.73 27.65 17.87
CA VAL A 110 4.37 28.23 17.72
C VAL A 110 3.84 28.01 16.31
N THR A 111 4.60 28.39 15.27
CA THR A 111 4.18 28.22 13.88
C THR A 111 4.07 26.75 13.50
N ARG A 112 5.01 25.91 13.98
CA ARG A 112 4.92 24.46 13.82
C ARG A 112 3.62 23.91 14.43
N GLY A 113 3.27 24.31 15.67
CA GLY A 113 2.04 23.86 16.31
C GLY A 113 0.79 24.26 15.52
N MET A 114 0.74 25.49 14.98
CA MET A 114 -0.37 25.95 14.16
C MET A 114 -0.47 25.17 12.85
N VAL A 115 0.65 24.96 12.14
CA VAL A 115 0.68 24.20 10.87
C VAL A 115 0.26 22.76 11.11
N LEU A 116 0.82 22.09 12.12
CA LEU A 116 0.46 20.71 12.45
C LEU A 116 -1.00 20.59 12.88
N GLY A 117 -1.54 21.55 13.63
CA GLY A 117 -2.95 21.61 13.98
C GLY A 117 -3.87 21.70 12.75
N LEU A 118 -3.50 22.53 11.76
CA LEU A 118 -4.22 22.66 10.50
C LEU A 118 -4.14 21.35 9.70
N VAL A 119 -2.95 20.77 9.55
CA VAL A 119 -2.75 19.48 8.86
C VAL A 119 -3.55 18.38 9.55
N LYS A 120 -3.56 18.34 10.90
CA LYS A 120 -4.32 17.37 11.69
C LYS A 120 -5.82 17.45 11.40
N GLY A 121 -6.42 18.64 11.51
CA GLY A 121 -7.86 18.83 11.32
C GLY A 121 -8.34 18.71 9.87
N THR A 122 -7.42 18.55 8.90
CA THR A 122 -7.75 18.47 7.48
C THR A 122 -7.26 17.14 6.87
N PHE A 123 -6.05 17.14 6.32
CA PHE A 123 -5.49 15.99 5.60
C PHE A 123 -5.25 14.77 6.50
N TYR A 124 -4.73 14.98 7.71
CA TYR A 124 -4.45 13.88 8.61
C TYR A 124 -5.72 13.14 9.03
N ASP A 125 -6.75 13.83 9.49
CA ASP A 125 -8.02 13.23 9.89
C ASP A 125 -8.76 12.54 8.74
N HIS A 126 -8.44 12.90 7.49
CA HIS A 126 -9.02 12.27 6.31
C HIS A 126 -8.27 11.01 5.88
N PHE A 127 -6.94 10.98 5.96
CA PHE A 127 -6.11 9.89 5.45
C PHE A 127 -5.52 8.98 6.53
N CYS A 128 -5.60 9.36 7.82
CA CYS A 128 -5.03 8.62 8.94
C CYS A 128 -6.10 8.26 9.98
N ALA A 129 -5.86 7.17 10.70
CA ALA A 129 -6.81 6.63 11.67
C ALA A 129 -6.69 7.24 13.08
N GLY A 130 -5.62 7.99 13.37
CA GLY A 130 -5.37 8.58 14.67
C GLY A 130 -3.89 8.58 15.06
N GLU A 131 -3.56 9.16 16.21
CA GLU A 131 -2.15 9.34 16.62
C GLU A 131 -1.58 8.13 17.37
N ASP A 132 -2.42 7.20 17.82
CA ASP A 132 -2.01 5.98 18.52
C ASP A 132 -2.88 4.79 18.14
N ALA A 133 -2.47 3.59 18.57
CA ALA A 133 -3.16 2.34 18.25
C ALA A 133 -4.61 2.28 18.77
N ASN A 134 -4.90 2.87 19.95
CA ASN A 134 -6.24 2.88 20.52
C ASN A 134 -7.18 3.82 19.76
N ALA A 135 -6.69 5.00 19.37
CA ALA A 135 -7.43 5.93 18.52
C ALA A 135 -7.72 5.28 17.15
N ALA A 136 -6.71 4.60 16.58
CA ALA A 136 -6.86 3.89 15.32
C ALA A 136 -7.88 2.74 15.41
N ALA A 137 -7.87 1.94 16.47
CA ALA A 137 -8.86 0.89 16.70
C ALA A 137 -10.29 1.45 16.82
N LYS A 138 -10.47 2.56 17.56
CA LYS A 138 -11.77 3.26 17.63
C LYS A 138 -12.23 3.74 16.25
N ARG A 139 -11.33 4.25 15.42
CA ARG A 139 -11.63 4.68 14.05
C ARG A 139 -12.04 3.49 13.17
N VAL A 140 -11.34 2.35 13.26
CA VAL A 140 -11.72 1.11 12.57
C VAL A 140 -13.14 0.70 12.95
N LYS A 141 -13.46 0.68 14.26
CA LYS A 141 -14.80 0.35 14.75
C LYS A 141 -15.85 1.28 14.14
N SER A 142 -15.63 2.60 14.21
CA SER A 142 -16.56 3.59 13.66
C SER A 142 -16.77 3.45 12.15
N VAL A 143 -15.68 3.19 11.38
CA VAL A 143 -15.77 2.98 9.93
C VAL A 143 -16.57 1.73 9.62
N TYR A 144 -16.31 0.63 10.33
CA TYR A 144 -17.07 -0.61 10.11
C TYR A 144 -18.54 -0.48 10.45
N GLU A 145 -18.87 0.12 11.60
CA GLU A 145 -20.26 0.33 12.03
C GLU A 145 -21.04 1.22 11.05
N ALA A 146 -20.39 2.22 10.47
CA ALA A 146 -21.01 3.10 9.48
C ALA A 146 -21.12 2.48 8.08
N THR A 147 -20.10 1.72 7.62
CA THR A 147 -19.96 1.37 6.20
C THR A 147 -19.82 -0.13 5.93
N GLY A 148 -19.57 -0.95 6.95
CA GLY A 148 -19.23 -2.36 6.81
C GLY A 148 -17.84 -2.63 6.20
N LEU A 149 -17.00 -1.60 6.03
CA LEU A 149 -15.62 -1.75 5.56
C LEU A 149 -14.71 -2.09 6.74
N LYS A 150 -13.84 -3.08 6.56
CA LYS A 150 -12.87 -3.50 7.57
C LYS A 150 -11.70 -2.51 7.65
N GLY A 151 -10.97 -2.52 8.76
CA GLY A 151 -9.73 -1.77 8.93
C GLY A 151 -8.50 -2.65 8.81
N MET A 152 -7.45 -2.12 8.20
CA MET A 152 -6.11 -2.68 8.12
C MET A 152 -5.17 -1.66 8.76
N LEU A 153 -4.64 -1.97 9.97
CA LEU A 153 -3.90 -0.99 10.77
C LEU A 153 -2.43 -0.95 10.41
N VAL A 154 -1.93 0.23 10.17
CA VAL A 154 -0.54 0.49 9.76
C VAL A 154 0.08 1.53 10.67
N TYR A 155 1.06 1.13 11.49
CA TYR A 155 1.87 2.11 12.20
C TYR A 155 2.75 2.85 11.19
N GLY A 156 2.52 4.16 11.04
CA GLY A 156 3.01 4.97 9.93
C GLY A 156 4.49 5.37 10.00
N VAL A 157 5.30 4.69 10.82
CA VAL A 157 6.74 4.94 10.91
C VAL A 157 7.48 4.15 9.84
N GLU A 158 8.32 4.85 9.12
CA GLU A 158 9.26 4.33 8.13
C GLU A 158 10.67 4.74 8.57
N HIS A 159 11.67 3.89 8.29
CA HIS A 159 13.08 4.24 8.48
C HIS A 159 13.51 4.42 9.95
N ALA A 160 13.87 3.33 10.59
CA ALA A 160 14.64 3.36 11.82
C ALA A 160 16.15 3.42 11.49
N ASP A 161 16.87 4.31 12.17
CA ASP A 161 18.30 4.52 11.91
C ASP A 161 19.19 3.71 12.88
N ASP A 162 18.64 3.28 14.03
CA ASP A 162 19.37 2.57 15.07
C ASP A 162 18.54 1.48 15.75
N ALA A 163 19.22 0.60 16.51
CA ALA A 163 18.61 -0.53 17.21
C ALA A 163 17.54 -0.09 18.23
N ALA A 164 17.75 1.02 18.95
CA ALA A 164 16.79 1.50 19.94
C ALA A 164 15.47 1.94 19.29
N SER A 165 15.56 2.66 18.18
CA SER A 165 14.38 3.05 17.38
C SER A 165 13.66 1.83 16.81
N CYS A 166 14.40 0.80 16.38
CA CYS A 166 13.82 -0.47 15.91
C CYS A 166 13.06 -1.18 17.03
N ASP A 167 13.59 -1.22 18.26
CA ASP A 167 12.94 -1.83 19.41
C ASP A 167 11.69 -1.05 19.84
N ASP A 168 11.75 0.28 19.86
CA ASP A 168 10.60 1.13 20.16
C ASP A 168 9.48 0.91 19.13
N ASN A 169 9.82 0.85 17.85
CA ASN A 169 8.86 0.57 16.79
C ASN A 169 8.26 -0.84 16.91
N MET A 170 9.06 -1.85 17.22
CA MET A 170 8.56 -3.21 17.49
C MET A 170 7.50 -3.17 18.60
N HIS A 171 7.76 -2.47 19.71
CA HIS A 171 6.79 -2.33 20.80
C HIS A 171 5.49 -1.63 20.34
N GLN A 172 5.56 -0.66 19.41
CA GLN A 172 4.35 -0.06 18.83
C GLN A 172 3.57 -1.05 17.96
N PHE A 173 4.23 -1.94 17.20
CA PHE A 173 3.54 -3.01 16.49
C PHE A 173 2.86 -3.99 17.44
N LEU A 174 3.51 -4.39 18.53
CA LEU A 174 2.89 -5.25 19.55
C LEU A 174 1.63 -4.59 20.17
N ARG A 175 1.69 -3.29 20.49
CA ARG A 175 0.51 -2.51 20.94
C ARG A 175 -0.58 -2.45 19.87
N THR A 176 -0.21 -2.34 18.60
CA THR A 176 -1.16 -2.34 17.48
C THR A 176 -1.90 -3.66 17.39
N ILE A 177 -1.22 -4.78 17.57
CA ILE A 177 -1.83 -6.11 17.58
C ILE A 177 -2.80 -6.26 18.76
N GLU A 178 -2.43 -5.78 19.95
CA GLU A 178 -3.33 -5.78 21.12
C GLU A 178 -4.58 -4.92 20.89
N ALA A 179 -4.42 -3.74 20.29
CA ALA A 179 -5.55 -2.89 19.94
C ALA A 179 -6.46 -3.55 18.88
N ALA A 180 -5.86 -4.21 17.88
CA ALA A 180 -6.58 -4.98 16.87
C ALA A 180 -7.35 -6.15 17.48
N LYS A 181 -6.72 -6.91 18.40
CA LYS A 181 -7.35 -8.03 19.12
C LYS A 181 -8.59 -7.61 19.92
N SER A 182 -8.64 -6.35 20.37
CA SER A 182 -9.80 -5.82 21.10
C SER A 182 -11.03 -5.59 20.23
N LEU A 183 -10.87 -5.60 18.89
CA LEU A 183 -11.95 -5.42 17.93
C LEU A 183 -12.62 -6.77 17.59
N PRO A 184 -13.93 -6.77 17.26
CA PRO A 184 -14.53 -7.94 16.63
C PRO A 184 -13.82 -8.32 15.35
N THR A 185 -13.64 -9.62 15.09
CA THR A 185 -12.94 -10.13 13.89
C THR A 185 -13.58 -9.69 12.58
N SER A 186 -14.87 -9.37 12.60
CA SER A 186 -15.59 -8.81 11.44
C SER A 186 -15.16 -7.38 11.08
N HIS A 187 -14.67 -6.59 12.05
CA HIS A 187 -14.32 -5.18 11.85
C HIS A 187 -12.89 -4.98 11.32
N PHE A 188 -12.08 -6.00 11.47
CA PHE A 188 -10.65 -5.89 11.30
C PHE A 188 -10.13 -6.93 10.30
N SER A 189 -9.10 -6.58 9.54
CA SER A 189 -8.45 -7.45 8.56
C SER A 189 -7.07 -7.89 9.02
N SER A 190 -6.14 -6.94 9.19
CA SER A 190 -4.74 -7.24 9.42
C SER A 190 -3.97 -6.07 10.03
N VAL A 191 -2.82 -6.37 10.62
CA VAL A 191 -1.77 -5.38 10.93
C VAL A 191 -0.75 -5.38 9.80
N VAL A 192 -0.20 -4.23 9.47
CA VAL A 192 0.83 -4.09 8.44
C VAL A 192 2.13 -3.61 9.05
N VAL A 193 3.24 -4.28 8.70
CA VAL A 193 4.59 -3.92 9.14
C VAL A 193 5.46 -3.51 7.96
N LYS A 194 6.31 -2.49 8.18
CA LYS A 194 7.43 -2.15 7.31
C LYS A 194 8.72 -2.67 7.95
N ILE A 195 9.48 -3.44 7.20
CA ILE A 195 10.75 -3.99 7.72
C ILE A 195 11.74 -2.88 8.04
N THR A 196 11.72 -1.77 7.28
CA THR A 196 12.54 -0.57 7.55
C THR A 196 12.23 0.12 8.87
N ALA A 197 11.11 -0.19 9.53
CA ALA A 197 10.80 0.29 10.86
C ALA A 197 11.45 -0.53 11.98
N ILE A 198 11.84 -1.78 11.71
CA ILE A 198 12.37 -2.74 12.71
C ILE A 198 13.76 -3.27 12.39
N CYS A 199 14.34 -2.82 11.29
CA CYS A 199 15.71 -3.13 10.87
C CYS A 199 16.34 -1.88 10.24
N PRO A 200 17.57 -1.50 10.60
CA PRO A 200 18.24 -0.35 10.01
C PRO A 200 18.38 -0.46 8.49
N ILE A 201 18.10 0.64 7.77
CA ILE A 201 18.12 0.65 6.29
C ILE A 201 19.49 0.27 5.73
N SER A 202 20.57 0.75 6.37
CA SER A 202 21.93 0.43 5.97
C SER A 202 22.18 -1.08 5.97
N LEU A 203 21.68 -1.78 6.99
CA LEU A 203 21.78 -3.22 7.11
C LEU A 203 20.92 -3.94 6.07
N LEU A 204 19.66 -3.50 5.87
CA LEU A 204 18.78 -4.07 4.84
C LEU A 204 19.38 -3.96 3.45
N LYS A 205 20.03 -2.82 3.14
CA LYS A 205 20.74 -2.65 1.88
C LYS A 205 21.91 -3.65 1.73
N ARG A 206 22.73 -3.79 2.78
CA ARG A 206 23.83 -4.75 2.82
C ARG A 206 23.35 -6.19 2.61
N VAL A 207 22.31 -6.59 3.34
CA VAL A 207 21.67 -7.92 3.21
C VAL A 207 21.13 -8.11 1.79
N SER A 208 20.47 -7.10 1.21
CA SER A 208 19.97 -7.16 -0.17
C SER A 208 21.09 -7.33 -1.20
N ASP A 209 22.23 -6.64 -1.01
CA ASP A 209 23.40 -6.76 -1.90
C ASP A 209 24.02 -8.16 -1.81
N LEU A 210 24.15 -8.71 -0.61
CA LEU A 210 24.67 -10.07 -0.39
C LEU A 210 23.74 -11.15 -0.97
N LEU A 211 22.43 -11.01 -0.84
CA LEU A 211 21.44 -11.90 -1.46
C LEU A 211 21.51 -11.85 -2.99
N ARG A 212 21.67 -10.65 -3.60
CA ARG A 212 21.88 -10.52 -5.05
C ARG A 212 23.17 -11.19 -5.51
N TRP A 213 24.24 -11.04 -4.73
CA TRP A 213 25.52 -11.67 -5.07
C TRP A 213 25.45 -13.20 -4.96
N GLU A 214 24.83 -13.73 -3.92
CA GLU A 214 24.58 -15.17 -3.81
C GLU A 214 23.78 -15.73 -5.00
N TYR A 215 22.79 -14.96 -5.50
CA TYR A 215 22.02 -15.34 -6.68
C TYR A 215 22.88 -15.34 -7.98
N LYS A 216 23.79 -14.35 -8.13
CA LYS A 216 24.71 -14.26 -9.28
C LYS A 216 25.81 -15.32 -9.25
N SER A 217 26.25 -15.73 -8.06
CA SER A 217 27.44 -16.57 -7.84
C SER A 217 27.07 -17.82 -7.06
N PRO A 218 26.74 -18.95 -7.72
CA PRO A 218 26.24 -20.15 -7.04
C PRO A 218 27.18 -20.75 -5.97
N ASN A 219 28.49 -20.44 -6.05
CA ASN A 219 29.50 -20.88 -5.08
C ASN A 219 29.56 -19.99 -3.84
N PHE A 220 29.00 -18.78 -3.89
CA PHE A 220 28.93 -17.88 -2.75
C PHE A 220 27.77 -18.31 -1.83
N LYS A 221 28.05 -18.49 -0.55
CA LYS A 221 27.06 -18.94 0.43
C LYS A 221 27.04 -18.01 1.62
N LEU A 222 25.83 -17.72 2.10
CA LEU A 222 25.58 -16.86 3.26
C LEU A 222 25.32 -17.73 4.50
N SER A 223 26.27 -17.75 5.43
CA SER A 223 26.21 -18.57 6.65
C SER A 223 25.04 -18.21 7.60
N TRP A 224 24.67 -16.94 7.62
CA TRP A 224 23.60 -16.40 8.45
C TRP A 224 22.19 -16.55 7.82
N LYS A 225 22.09 -16.98 6.55
CA LYS A 225 20.84 -17.04 5.83
C LYS A 225 19.94 -18.16 6.35
N LEU A 226 18.74 -17.76 6.80
CA LEU A 226 17.69 -18.69 7.17
C LEU A 226 17.00 -19.28 5.91
N LYS A 227 16.26 -20.37 6.08
CA LYS A 227 15.41 -20.92 5.02
C LYS A 227 14.38 -19.86 4.59
N SER A 228 14.29 -19.62 3.30
CA SER A 228 13.31 -18.70 2.70
C SER A 228 12.90 -19.19 1.32
N PHE A 229 11.76 -18.68 0.79
CA PHE A 229 11.43 -18.88 -0.61
C PHE A 229 12.33 -18.02 -1.52
N PRO A 230 12.39 -18.31 -2.84
CA PRO A 230 13.16 -17.50 -3.78
C PRO A 230 12.70 -16.04 -3.78
N VAL A 231 13.65 -15.12 -3.68
CA VAL A 231 13.40 -13.66 -3.72
C VAL A 231 13.70 -13.05 -5.09
N PHE A 232 14.35 -13.81 -5.97
CA PHE A 232 14.71 -13.40 -7.32
C PHE A 232 14.15 -14.34 -8.39
N SER A 233 14.01 -13.82 -9.60
CA SER A 233 13.82 -14.55 -10.85
C SER A 233 14.89 -14.14 -11.85
N ASP A 234 14.92 -14.78 -13.00
CA ASP A 234 15.93 -14.48 -14.05
C ASP A 234 15.80 -13.06 -14.60
N SER A 235 14.61 -12.48 -14.52
CA SER A 235 14.33 -11.10 -14.94
C SER A 235 14.52 -10.05 -13.83
N SER A 236 14.92 -10.45 -12.63
CA SER A 236 15.07 -9.52 -11.49
C SER A 236 16.21 -8.52 -11.69
N PRO A 237 16.06 -7.26 -11.23
CA PRO A 237 17.09 -6.24 -11.37
C PRO A 237 18.27 -6.51 -10.44
N LEU A 238 19.36 -6.99 -10.98
CA LEU A 238 20.59 -7.30 -10.24
C LEU A 238 21.66 -6.21 -10.34
N TYR A 239 21.38 -5.09 -11.02
CA TYR A 239 22.32 -4.02 -11.30
C TYR A 239 22.67 -3.17 -10.06
N HIS A 240 21.95 -3.31 -8.97
CA HIS A 240 22.27 -2.63 -7.71
C HIS A 240 23.60 -3.11 -7.09
N THR A 241 24.06 -4.31 -7.44
CA THR A 241 25.25 -4.94 -6.87
C THR A 241 26.17 -5.39 -7.99
N ASN A 242 27.10 -4.52 -8.41
CA ASN A 242 28.00 -4.79 -9.55
C ASN A 242 29.30 -5.47 -9.16
N THR A 243 29.70 -5.40 -7.90
CA THR A 243 30.91 -6.02 -7.35
C THR A 243 30.55 -6.89 -6.17
N GLU A 244 31.42 -7.85 -5.84
CA GLU A 244 31.25 -8.67 -4.65
C GLU A 244 31.18 -7.79 -3.39
N PRO A 245 30.10 -7.88 -2.63
CA PRO A 245 29.99 -7.13 -1.39
C PRO A 245 30.81 -7.81 -0.29
N GLU A 246 31.42 -7.01 0.57
CA GLU A 246 32.09 -7.52 1.76
C GLU A 246 31.07 -8.30 2.65
N PRO A 247 31.49 -9.39 3.30
CA PRO A 247 30.67 -10.09 4.26
C PRO A 247 30.13 -9.16 5.36
N LEU A 248 29.05 -9.55 6.03
CA LEU A 248 28.59 -8.81 7.21
C LEU A 248 29.67 -8.87 8.30
N THR A 249 29.84 -7.77 9.00
CA THR A 249 30.65 -7.75 10.22
C THR A 249 29.90 -8.48 11.35
N ALA A 250 30.63 -8.91 12.37
CA ALA A 250 30.03 -9.56 13.54
C ALA A 250 28.97 -8.68 14.26
N GLU A 251 29.05 -7.34 14.12
CA GLU A 251 28.05 -6.41 14.64
C GLU A 251 26.82 -6.39 13.76
N GLU A 252 26.99 -6.33 12.42
CA GLU A 252 25.89 -6.40 11.45
C GLU A 252 25.16 -7.75 11.53
N GLU A 253 25.85 -8.87 11.77
CA GLU A 253 25.21 -10.18 11.96
C GLU A 253 24.35 -10.20 13.23
N ARG A 254 24.86 -9.65 14.34
CA ARG A 254 24.07 -9.54 15.60
C ARG A 254 22.85 -8.65 15.42
N GLU A 255 22.99 -7.52 14.68
CA GLU A 255 21.85 -6.65 14.40
C GLU A 255 20.83 -7.33 13.46
N LEU A 256 21.28 -8.13 12.48
CA LEU A 256 20.40 -8.93 11.64
C LEU A 256 19.64 -10.00 12.45
N GLU A 257 20.31 -10.65 13.38
CA GLU A 257 19.67 -11.59 14.32
C GLU A 257 18.63 -10.88 15.18
N ALA A 258 18.95 -9.68 15.69
CA ALA A 258 18.00 -8.85 16.44
C ALA A 258 16.79 -8.44 15.57
N ALA A 259 16.99 -8.09 14.30
CA ALA A 259 15.91 -7.79 13.37
C ALA A 259 15.03 -9.01 13.09
N HIS A 260 15.62 -10.20 12.91
CA HIS A 260 14.87 -11.45 12.83
C HIS A 260 14.05 -11.73 14.09
N LYS A 261 14.63 -11.49 15.26
CA LYS A 261 13.90 -11.65 16.53
C LYS A 261 12.71 -10.70 16.62
N ARG A 262 12.89 -9.42 16.25
CA ARG A 262 11.80 -8.43 16.25
C ARG A 262 10.62 -8.87 15.38
N ILE A 263 10.88 -9.29 14.13
CA ILE A 263 9.80 -9.74 13.25
C ILE A 263 9.16 -11.03 13.76
N GLN A 264 9.93 -11.96 14.32
CA GLN A 264 9.40 -13.21 14.90
C GLN A 264 8.53 -12.94 16.13
N ASP A 265 8.89 -11.99 17.00
CA ASP A 265 8.09 -11.60 18.16
C ASP A 265 6.75 -10.97 17.71
N ILE A 266 6.77 -10.13 16.65
CA ILE A 266 5.55 -9.60 16.02
C ILE A 266 4.70 -10.74 15.44
N CYS A 267 5.29 -11.67 14.68
CA CYS A 267 4.57 -12.82 14.10
C CYS A 267 3.96 -13.72 15.17
N ARG A 268 4.71 -14.03 16.23
CA ARG A 268 4.21 -14.83 17.36
C ARG A 268 3.01 -14.17 18.01
N LYS A 269 3.10 -12.85 18.25
CA LYS A 269 1.98 -12.09 18.81
C LYS A 269 0.76 -12.08 17.89
N CYS A 270 0.97 -11.96 16.58
CA CYS A 270 -0.07 -12.08 15.58
C CYS A 270 -0.73 -13.47 15.61
N GLN A 271 0.06 -14.53 15.68
CA GLN A 271 -0.43 -15.92 15.76
C GLN A 271 -1.26 -16.14 17.02
N GLU A 272 -0.76 -15.73 18.20
CA GLU A 272 -1.47 -15.84 19.48
C GLU A 272 -2.79 -15.04 19.52
N SER A 273 -2.84 -13.95 18.77
CA SER A 273 -4.00 -13.08 18.71
C SER A 273 -4.95 -13.39 17.54
N ASN A 274 -4.59 -14.35 16.68
CA ASN A 274 -5.28 -14.67 15.41
C ASN A 274 -5.48 -13.42 14.53
N VAL A 275 -4.46 -12.57 14.45
CA VAL A 275 -4.42 -11.33 13.67
C VAL A 275 -3.44 -11.52 12.50
N PRO A 276 -3.87 -11.46 11.24
CA PRO A 276 -2.95 -11.55 10.11
C PRO A 276 -1.95 -10.39 10.09
N LEU A 277 -0.71 -10.67 9.69
CA LEU A 277 0.38 -9.72 9.50
C LEU A 277 0.71 -9.60 8.01
N LEU A 278 0.65 -8.38 7.47
CA LEU A 278 1.11 -8.08 6.12
C LEU A 278 2.46 -7.37 6.17
N VAL A 279 3.45 -7.90 5.47
CA VAL A 279 4.74 -7.24 5.26
C VAL A 279 4.63 -6.36 4.02
N ASP A 280 4.80 -5.04 4.17
CA ASP A 280 4.78 -4.09 3.07
C ASP A 280 6.03 -4.22 2.20
N ALA A 281 5.87 -4.05 0.89
CA ALA A 281 6.97 -3.94 -0.05
C ALA A 281 7.45 -2.49 -0.17
N GLU A 282 8.75 -2.34 -0.41
CA GLU A 282 9.40 -1.04 -0.56
C GLU A 282 10.20 -0.98 -1.88
N ASP A 283 11.22 -0.13 -1.99
CA ASP A 283 11.99 0.00 -3.23
C ASP A 283 12.89 -1.21 -3.51
N THR A 284 13.31 -1.37 -4.77
CA THR A 284 14.09 -2.54 -5.22
C THR A 284 15.48 -2.63 -4.60
N ILE A 285 15.99 -1.56 -3.98
CA ILE A 285 17.27 -1.60 -3.26
C ILE A 285 17.14 -2.50 -2.04
N LEU A 286 16.04 -2.38 -1.31
CA LEU A 286 15.78 -3.02 -0.01
C LEU A 286 14.92 -4.28 -0.15
N GLN A 287 14.13 -4.38 -1.21
CA GLN A 287 13.12 -5.43 -1.38
C GLN A 287 13.63 -6.86 -1.22
N PRO A 288 14.85 -7.24 -1.71
CA PRO A 288 15.33 -8.59 -1.50
C PRO A 288 15.48 -8.99 -0.03
N ALA A 289 15.95 -8.09 0.83
CA ALA A 289 16.03 -8.35 2.28
C ALA A 289 14.64 -8.40 2.93
N ILE A 290 13.70 -7.56 2.45
CA ILE A 290 12.30 -7.55 2.92
C ILE A 290 11.62 -8.86 2.56
N ASP A 291 11.72 -9.32 1.30
CA ASP A 291 11.17 -10.60 0.85
C ASP A 291 11.77 -11.77 1.62
N TYR A 292 13.10 -11.76 1.82
CA TYR A 292 13.80 -12.78 2.60
C TYR A 292 13.25 -12.87 4.03
N MET A 293 13.11 -11.75 4.73
CA MET A 293 12.57 -11.73 6.09
C MET A 293 11.09 -12.14 6.15
N ALA A 294 10.29 -11.71 5.16
CA ALA A 294 8.89 -12.08 5.06
C ALA A 294 8.71 -13.58 4.80
N TYR A 295 9.45 -14.15 3.85
CA TYR A 295 9.36 -15.57 3.49
C TYR A 295 9.92 -16.49 4.58
N SER A 296 11.04 -16.13 5.23
CA SER A 296 11.54 -16.89 6.37
C SER A 296 10.55 -16.90 7.55
N SER A 297 9.89 -15.76 7.79
CA SER A 297 8.82 -15.67 8.80
C SER A 297 7.59 -16.48 8.41
N ALA A 298 7.18 -16.45 7.13
CA ALA A 298 6.05 -17.24 6.65
C ALA A 298 6.28 -18.75 6.82
N ILE A 299 7.48 -19.25 6.52
CA ILE A 299 7.85 -20.66 6.73
C ILE A 299 7.70 -21.06 8.21
N LEU A 300 8.09 -20.17 9.13
CA LEU A 300 8.03 -20.47 10.57
C LEU A 300 6.62 -20.37 11.16
N PHE A 301 5.78 -19.44 10.67
CA PHE A 301 4.53 -19.10 11.35
C PHE A 301 3.27 -19.49 10.57
N ASN A 302 3.36 -19.82 9.28
CA ASN A 302 2.24 -20.32 8.50
C ASN A 302 2.16 -21.86 8.46
N ALA A 303 3.26 -22.55 8.75
CA ALA A 303 3.25 -24.03 8.81
C ALA A 303 2.15 -24.51 9.77
N ASP A 304 1.52 -25.62 9.43
CA ASP A 304 0.44 -26.26 10.20
C ASP A 304 -0.81 -25.40 10.42
N LYS A 305 -1.07 -24.42 9.54
CA LYS A 305 -2.25 -23.55 9.58
C LYS A 305 -3.14 -23.76 8.38
N ASP A 306 -4.44 -23.68 8.58
CA ASP A 306 -5.43 -23.67 7.50
C ASP A 306 -5.41 -22.35 6.70
N ARG A 307 -4.95 -21.28 7.34
CA ARG A 307 -4.87 -19.92 6.77
C ARG A 307 -3.54 -19.29 7.14
N PRO A 308 -2.92 -18.54 6.20
CA PRO A 308 -1.68 -17.85 6.49
C PRO A 308 -1.88 -16.75 7.55
N ILE A 309 -0.92 -16.61 8.44
CA ILE A 309 -0.78 -15.49 9.38
C ILE A 309 0.11 -14.41 8.77
N VAL A 310 1.19 -14.80 8.09
CA VAL A 310 2.16 -13.89 7.50
C VAL A 310 1.93 -13.81 5.99
N TYR A 311 1.77 -12.57 5.50
CA TYR A 311 1.57 -12.23 4.10
C TYR A 311 2.75 -11.42 3.59
N ASN A 312 3.23 -11.72 2.38
CA ASN A 312 4.17 -10.86 1.67
C ASN A 312 3.47 -10.00 0.62
N THR A 313 4.12 -8.92 0.17
CA THR A 313 3.56 -8.00 -0.83
C THR A 313 4.29 -8.10 -2.16
N ILE A 314 3.54 -8.27 -3.24
CA ILE A 314 4.02 -8.30 -4.64
C ILE A 314 3.66 -6.99 -5.33
N GLN A 315 4.64 -6.38 -6.00
CA GLN A 315 4.53 -5.09 -6.68
C GLN A 315 4.47 -5.28 -8.21
N ALA A 316 3.27 -5.28 -8.77
CA ALA A 316 3.04 -5.59 -10.20
C ALA A 316 3.56 -4.52 -11.18
N TYR A 317 4.06 -3.37 -10.73
CA TYR A 317 4.72 -2.41 -11.61
C TYR A 317 6.14 -2.83 -12.00
N LEU A 318 6.71 -3.82 -11.28
CA LEU A 318 8.00 -4.41 -11.60
C LEU A 318 7.86 -5.50 -12.65
N ARG A 319 8.79 -5.54 -13.60
CA ARG A 319 8.78 -6.49 -14.73
C ARG A 319 8.88 -7.94 -14.29
N ASP A 320 9.57 -8.20 -13.19
CA ASP A 320 9.83 -9.54 -12.63
C ASP A 320 8.72 -10.02 -11.66
N ALA A 321 7.70 -9.19 -11.40
CA ALA A 321 6.71 -9.45 -10.35
C ALA A 321 5.96 -10.79 -10.55
N GLY A 322 5.52 -11.08 -11.78
CA GLY A 322 4.83 -12.31 -12.11
C GLY A 322 5.71 -13.55 -11.90
N GLU A 323 6.95 -13.52 -12.39
CA GLU A 323 7.90 -14.63 -12.24
C GLU A 323 8.22 -14.89 -10.77
N ARG A 324 8.54 -13.84 -9.99
CA ARG A 324 8.81 -13.99 -8.54
C ARG A 324 7.60 -14.54 -7.79
N LEU A 325 6.39 -14.10 -8.12
CA LEU A 325 5.17 -14.63 -7.54
C LEU A 325 5.01 -16.12 -7.83
N HIS A 326 5.17 -16.54 -9.09
CA HIS A 326 5.06 -17.94 -9.49
C HIS A 326 6.10 -18.83 -8.80
N LEU A 327 7.36 -18.33 -8.68
CA LEU A 327 8.42 -19.04 -7.98
C LEU A 327 8.10 -19.21 -6.49
N ALA A 328 7.67 -18.15 -5.81
CA ALA A 328 7.32 -18.20 -4.39
C ALA A 328 6.15 -19.14 -4.11
N VAL A 329 5.10 -19.09 -4.95
CA VAL A 329 3.93 -19.99 -4.82
C VAL A 329 4.34 -21.44 -5.03
N ARG A 330 5.14 -21.75 -6.06
CA ARG A 330 5.61 -23.10 -6.33
C ARG A 330 6.43 -23.69 -5.18
N GLU A 331 7.34 -22.91 -4.60
CA GLU A 331 8.12 -23.37 -3.46
C GLU A 331 7.26 -23.50 -2.18
N ALA A 332 6.30 -22.61 -1.97
CA ALA A 332 5.34 -22.73 -0.86
C ALA A 332 4.49 -24.01 -0.97
N GLU A 333 4.00 -24.32 -2.17
CA GLU A 333 3.27 -25.58 -2.45
C GLU A 333 4.14 -26.82 -2.21
N LYS A 334 5.39 -26.80 -2.68
CA LYS A 334 6.36 -27.89 -2.49
C LYS A 334 6.68 -28.14 -1.01
N GLU A 335 6.80 -27.08 -0.23
CA GLU A 335 7.08 -27.14 1.21
C GLU A 335 5.80 -27.32 2.04
N ASN A 336 4.62 -27.35 1.40
CA ASN A 336 3.31 -27.42 2.06
C ASN A 336 3.11 -26.30 3.09
N VAL A 337 3.56 -25.07 2.78
CA VAL A 337 3.41 -23.89 3.62
C VAL A 337 2.29 -23.01 3.06
N PRO A 338 1.20 -22.78 3.80
CA PRO A 338 0.19 -21.79 3.43
C PRO A 338 0.78 -20.41 3.24
N MET A 339 0.42 -19.72 2.15
CA MET A 339 0.96 -18.41 1.86
C MET A 339 -0.11 -17.34 1.69
N GLY A 340 0.17 -16.17 2.27
CA GLY A 340 -0.60 -14.97 2.03
C GLY A 340 0.15 -14.01 1.09
N PHE A 341 -0.58 -13.45 0.11
CA PHE A 341 -0.04 -12.43 -0.77
C PHE A 341 -0.93 -11.20 -0.81
N LYS A 342 -0.32 -10.03 -0.60
CA LYS A 342 -0.92 -8.75 -0.95
C LYS A 342 -0.39 -8.31 -2.32
N LEU A 343 -1.28 -8.14 -3.28
CA LEU A 343 -0.94 -7.67 -4.62
C LEU A 343 -1.20 -6.18 -4.73
N VAL A 344 -0.18 -5.41 -5.05
CA VAL A 344 -0.25 -3.96 -5.29
C VAL A 344 0.31 -3.63 -6.67
N ARG A 345 0.00 -2.42 -7.20
CA ARG A 345 0.73 -1.93 -8.37
C ARG A 345 2.15 -1.50 -8.00
N GLY A 346 2.31 -0.71 -6.97
CA GLY A 346 3.59 -0.24 -6.43
C GLY A 346 3.60 1.27 -6.19
N ALA A 347 4.47 1.73 -5.32
CA ALA A 347 4.49 3.12 -4.84
C ALA A 347 5.82 3.87 -5.13
N TYR A 348 6.83 3.19 -5.66
CA TYR A 348 8.20 3.74 -5.77
C TYR A 348 8.63 4.00 -7.22
N MET A 349 7.71 4.00 -8.19
CA MET A 349 7.98 4.08 -9.62
C MET A 349 8.94 5.22 -10.00
N SER A 350 8.75 6.42 -9.45
CA SER A 350 9.60 7.58 -9.78
C SER A 350 11.01 7.47 -9.19
N SER A 351 11.20 6.84 -8.04
CA SER A 351 12.52 6.60 -7.46
C SER A 351 13.25 5.48 -8.19
N GLU A 352 12.56 4.41 -8.56
CA GLU A 352 13.10 3.31 -9.37
C GLU A 352 13.59 3.79 -10.72
N ALA A 353 12.79 4.60 -11.43
CA ALA A 353 13.16 5.14 -12.73
C ALA A 353 14.41 6.04 -12.64
N ARG A 354 14.44 6.96 -11.66
CA ARG A 354 15.61 7.84 -11.46
C ARG A 354 16.87 7.06 -11.09
N LEU A 355 16.75 6.04 -10.26
CA LEU A 355 17.88 5.21 -9.86
C LEU A 355 18.46 4.46 -11.06
N ALA A 356 17.60 3.79 -11.83
CA ALA A 356 18.01 3.07 -13.02
C ALA A 356 18.71 3.99 -14.04
N ASP A 357 18.14 5.20 -14.27
CA ASP A 357 18.73 6.22 -15.14
C ASP A 357 20.12 6.66 -14.63
N SER A 358 20.25 6.92 -13.33
CA SER A 358 21.53 7.31 -12.73
C SER A 358 22.63 6.24 -12.84
N LEU A 359 22.24 4.97 -12.95
CA LEU A 359 23.13 3.82 -13.12
C LEU A 359 23.33 3.42 -14.59
N GLY A 360 22.68 4.11 -15.53
CA GLY A 360 22.69 3.77 -16.96
C GLY A 360 22.05 2.41 -17.26
N CYS A 361 21.12 1.97 -16.44
CA CYS A 361 20.47 0.68 -16.53
C CYS A 361 19.01 0.80 -16.98
N LYS A 362 18.46 -0.28 -17.53
CA LYS A 362 17.04 -0.33 -17.87
C LYS A 362 16.20 -0.30 -16.58
N SER A 363 15.17 0.55 -16.55
CA SER A 363 14.25 0.63 -15.42
C SER A 363 13.61 -0.74 -15.13
N PRO A 364 13.49 -1.15 -13.86
CA PRO A 364 12.82 -2.39 -13.48
C PRO A 364 11.29 -2.27 -13.62
N VAL A 365 10.78 -1.05 -13.78
CA VAL A 365 9.36 -0.75 -13.94
C VAL A 365 8.93 -1.01 -15.39
N HIS A 366 7.71 -1.46 -15.60
CA HIS A 366 7.11 -1.58 -16.94
C HIS A 366 7.13 -0.26 -17.70
N ASP A 367 7.30 -0.33 -19.02
CA ASP A 367 7.43 0.85 -19.88
C ASP A 367 6.12 1.67 -19.95
N THR A 368 4.97 1.03 -19.75
CA THR A 368 3.66 1.67 -19.82
C THR A 368 2.77 1.29 -18.63
N ILE A 369 1.82 2.16 -18.32
CA ILE A 369 0.81 1.88 -17.30
C ILE A 369 -0.08 0.68 -17.68
N GLN A 370 -0.31 0.46 -18.97
CA GLN A 370 -1.07 -0.67 -19.49
C GLN A 370 -0.37 -1.99 -19.18
N ASN A 371 0.96 -2.06 -19.34
CA ASN A 371 1.74 -3.24 -18.99
C ASN A 371 1.68 -3.51 -17.47
N THR A 372 1.70 -2.48 -16.64
CA THR A 372 1.47 -2.61 -15.19
C THR A 372 0.06 -3.14 -14.90
N HIS A 373 -0.95 -2.67 -15.61
CA HIS A 373 -2.32 -3.18 -15.45
C HIS A 373 -2.45 -4.63 -15.89
N ALA A 374 -1.82 -5.02 -16.99
CA ALA A 374 -1.79 -6.40 -17.46
C ALA A 374 -1.11 -7.30 -16.43
N CYS A 375 0.11 -6.97 -15.99
CA CYS A 375 0.83 -7.74 -14.97
C CYS A 375 0.02 -7.87 -13.67
N TYR A 376 -0.60 -6.79 -13.19
CA TYR A 376 -1.48 -6.84 -12.02
C TYR A 376 -2.65 -7.80 -12.22
N ASN A 377 -3.33 -7.73 -13.37
CA ASN A 377 -4.49 -8.56 -13.65
C ASN A 377 -4.10 -10.04 -13.82
N ASP A 378 -2.97 -10.34 -14.44
CA ASP A 378 -2.45 -11.71 -14.59
C ASP A 378 -2.07 -12.31 -13.22
N CYS A 379 -1.33 -11.57 -12.40
CA CYS A 379 -1.01 -11.99 -11.03
C CYS A 379 -2.28 -12.18 -10.17
N MET A 380 -3.26 -11.28 -10.30
CA MET A 380 -4.54 -11.37 -9.61
C MET A 380 -5.29 -12.64 -10.01
N THR A 381 -5.42 -12.91 -11.31
CA THR A 381 -6.09 -14.11 -11.84
C THR A 381 -5.43 -15.38 -11.32
N PHE A 382 -4.10 -15.45 -11.39
CA PHE A 382 -3.32 -16.58 -10.87
C PHE A 382 -3.54 -16.79 -9.35
N LEU A 383 -3.49 -15.73 -8.54
CA LEU A 383 -3.72 -15.83 -7.10
C LEU A 383 -5.15 -16.26 -6.77
N MET A 384 -6.14 -15.77 -7.53
CA MET A 384 -7.54 -16.19 -7.37
C MET A 384 -7.75 -17.67 -7.68
N GLU A 385 -7.11 -18.19 -8.73
CA GLU A 385 -7.10 -19.62 -9.06
C GLU A 385 -6.48 -20.46 -7.94
N LYS A 386 -5.36 -20.01 -7.37
CA LYS A 386 -4.73 -20.70 -6.23
C LYS A 386 -5.63 -20.69 -4.98
N ALA A 387 -6.27 -19.57 -4.68
CA ALA A 387 -7.17 -19.45 -3.54
C ALA A 387 -8.45 -20.30 -3.71
N SER A 388 -8.97 -20.47 -4.94
CA SER A 388 -10.16 -21.29 -5.22
C SER A 388 -9.91 -22.78 -4.99
N ASN A 389 -8.70 -23.26 -5.27
CA ASN A 389 -8.35 -24.69 -5.19
C ASN A 389 -8.14 -25.21 -3.75
N GLY A 390 -8.48 -24.45 -2.73
CA GLY A 390 -8.41 -24.89 -1.32
C GLY A 390 -7.00 -24.99 -0.72
N SER A 391 -6.00 -24.50 -1.39
CA SER A 391 -4.57 -24.68 -1.12
C SER A 391 -3.98 -23.87 0.04
N GLY A 392 -4.77 -23.34 0.98
CA GLY A 392 -4.26 -22.54 2.10
C GLY A 392 -3.77 -21.14 1.71
N PHE A 393 -4.10 -20.65 0.51
CA PHE A 393 -3.71 -19.30 0.07
C PHE A 393 -4.68 -18.23 0.55
N GLY A 394 -4.11 -17.11 1.05
CA GLY A 394 -4.83 -15.88 1.36
C GLY A 394 -4.42 -14.77 0.39
N VAL A 395 -5.37 -13.98 -0.11
CA VAL A 395 -5.12 -12.97 -1.14
C VAL A 395 -5.73 -11.63 -0.76
N VAL A 396 -4.89 -10.59 -0.74
CA VAL A 396 -5.32 -9.20 -0.59
C VAL A 396 -5.07 -8.46 -1.90
N LEU A 397 -6.13 -8.07 -2.59
CA LEU A 397 -6.09 -7.33 -3.86
C LEU A 397 -6.16 -5.83 -3.59
N ALA A 398 -5.00 -5.19 -3.45
CA ALA A 398 -4.92 -3.76 -3.18
C ALA A 398 -4.95 -2.96 -4.50
N THR A 399 -6.08 -2.31 -4.77
CA THR A 399 -6.27 -1.57 -6.03
C THR A 399 -7.28 -0.45 -5.90
N HIS A 400 -7.04 0.64 -6.64
CA HIS A 400 -7.98 1.74 -6.92
C HIS A 400 -8.55 1.67 -8.35
N ASN A 401 -8.20 0.63 -9.12
CA ASN A 401 -8.62 0.47 -10.50
C ASN A 401 -9.93 -0.33 -10.57
N ALA A 402 -11.00 0.32 -11.05
CA ALA A 402 -12.32 -0.27 -11.15
C ALA A 402 -12.37 -1.45 -12.15
N ASP A 403 -11.60 -1.38 -13.24
CA ASP A 403 -11.58 -2.43 -14.25
C ASP A 403 -10.96 -3.73 -13.73
N SER A 404 -9.90 -3.60 -12.90
CA SER A 404 -9.37 -4.77 -12.15
C SER A 404 -10.39 -5.33 -11.16
N GLY A 405 -11.18 -4.47 -10.49
CA GLY A 405 -12.27 -4.90 -9.64
C GLY A 405 -13.35 -5.67 -10.41
N ARG A 406 -13.76 -5.16 -11.58
CA ARG A 406 -14.72 -5.85 -12.47
C ARG A 406 -14.18 -7.18 -12.98
N LEU A 407 -12.90 -7.22 -13.37
CA LEU A 407 -12.25 -8.45 -13.79
C LEU A 407 -12.24 -9.50 -12.67
N ALA A 408 -11.88 -9.08 -11.44
CA ALA A 408 -11.91 -9.98 -10.28
C ALA A 408 -13.32 -10.51 -9.98
N LEU A 409 -14.35 -9.68 -10.12
CA LEU A 409 -15.74 -10.11 -9.92
C LEU A 409 -16.14 -11.20 -10.92
N ARG A 410 -15.83 -11.01 -12.22
CA ARG A 410 -16.07 -12.03 -13.25
C ARG A 410 -15.29 -13.32 -12.94
N LYS A 411 -13.99 -13.18 -12.60
CA LYS A 411 -13.14 -14.34 -12.28
C LYS A 411 -13.61 -15.10 -11.05
N ALA A 412 -14.07 -14.39 -10.01
CA ALA A 412 -14.64 -15.02 -8.83
C ALA A 412 -15.91 -15.85 -9.17
N SER A 413 -16.73 -15.33 -10.06
CA SER A 413 -17.93 -16.04 -10.55
C SER A 413 -17.56 -17.28 -11.37
N GLU A 414 -16.59 -17.16 -12.29
CA GLU A 414 -16.10 -18.29 -13.11
C GLU A 414 -15.51 -19.41 -12.26
N LEU A 415 -14.78 -19.07 -11.20
CA LEU A 415 -14.13 -20.02 -10.29
C LEU A 415 -15.06 -20.52 -9.17
N GLY A 416 -16.30 -20.05 -9.08
CA GLY A 416 -17.21 -20.39 -7.99
C GLY A 416 -16.69 -19.98 -6.61
N ILE A 417 -15.92 -18.88 -6.53
CA ILE A 417 -15.33 -18.43 -5.27
C ILE A 417 -16.42 -17.86 -4.38
N ASP A 418 -16.55 -18.42 -3.19
CA ASP A 418 -17.33 -17.80 -2.12
C ASP A 418 -16.64 -16.52 -1.66
N LYS A 419 -17.25 -15.38 -1.99
CA LYS A 419 -16.70 -14.04 -1.73
C LYS A 419 -16.62 -13.70 -0.25
N GLU A 420 -17.41 -14.37 0.60
CA GLU A 420 -17.46 -14.12 2.04
C GLU A 420 -16.49 -15.00 2.84
N ASN A 421 -15.89 -16.03 2.24
CA ASN A 421 -15.03 -16.98 2.95
C ASN A 421 -13.72 -16.42 3.49
N GLY A 422 -13.40 -15.14 3.17
CA GLY A 422 -12.24 -14.43 3.68
C GLY A 422 -10.89 -14.80 3.03
N LYS A 423 -10.88 -15.69 2.00
CA LYS A 423 -9.63 -16.02 1.27
C LYS A 423 -9.20 -14.90 0.35
N ILE A 424 -10.16 -14.14 -0.19
CA ILE A 424 -9.92 -13.00 -1.07
C ILE A 424 -10.51 -11.76 -0.42
N GLU A 425 -9.70 -10.74 -0.30
CA GLU A 425 -10.07 -9.46 0.26
C GLU A 425 -9.57 -8.33 -0.65
N PHE A 426 -10.37 -7.30 -0.83
CA PHE A 426 -9.93 -6.07 -1.50
C PHE A 426 -9.46 -5.04 -0.48
N ALA A 427 -8.44 -4.25 -0.87
CA ALA A 427 -7.94 -3.17 -0.04
C ALA A 427 -7.82 -1.86 -0.84
N GLN A 428 -8.25 -0.75 -0.23
CA GLN A 428 -8.02 0.61 -0.74
C GLN A 428 -7.43 1.47 0.39
N LEU A 429 -6.72 2.53 -0.01
CA LEU A 429 -6.22 3.51 0.96
C LEU A 429 -7.38 4.22 1.66
N TYR A 430 -7.25 4.43 2.95
CA TYR A 430 -8.24 5.18 3.73
C TYR A 430 -8.36 6.61 3.19
N GLY A 431 -9.60 7.09 3.05
CA GLY A 431 -9.91 8.40 2.45
C GLY A 431 -9.80 8.46 0.92
N MET A 432 -9.62 7.32 0.22
CA MET A 432 -9.52 7.27 -1.24
C MET A 432 -10.37 6.11 -1.81
N SER A 433 -10.85 6.28 -3.04
CA SER A 433 -11.58 5.25 -3.81
C SER A 433 -12.78 4.67 -3.06
N ASP A 434 -13.54 5.51 -2.37
CA ASP A 434 -14.66 5.07 -1.54
C ASP A 434 -15.79 4.48 -2.39
N ALA A 435 -16.08 5.06 -3.56
CA ALA A 435 -17.06 4.50 -4.50
C ALA A 435 -16.71 3.05 -4.88
N LEU A 436 -15.43 2.78 -5.22
CA LEU A 436 -14.98 1.43 -5.54
C LEU A 436 -15.10 0.49 -4.32
N SER A 437 -14.71 0.96 -3.12
CA SER A 437 -14.82 0.19 -1.90
C SER A 437 -16.26 -0.25 -1.63
N PHE A 438 -17.21 0.67 -1.76
CA PHE A 438 -18.65 0.39 -1.57
C PHE A 438 -19.20 -0.51 -2.70
N GLY A 439 -18.78 -0.30 -3.93
CA GLY A 439 -19.16 -1.15 -5.07
C GLY A 439 -18.72 -2.60 -4.87
N LEU A 440 -17.46 -2.83 -4.49
CA LEU A 440 -16.90 -4.16 -4.20
C LEU A 440 -17.59 -4.81 -2.98
N LYS A 441 -17.84 -4.04 -1.92
CA LYS A 441 -18.55 -4.54 -0.74
C LYS A 441 -19.97 -4.99 -1.09
N ARG A 442 -20.67 -4.25 -1.92
CA ARG A 442 -22.01 -4.62 -2.42
C ARG A 442 -22.01 -5.83 -3.35
N ALA A 443 -20.91 -6.01 -4.09
CA ALA A 443 -20.71 -7.21 -4.90
C ALA A 443 -20.41 -8.47 -4.06
N GLY A 444 -20.37 -8.34 -2.71
CA GLY A 444 -20.22 -9.44 -1.74
C GLY A 444 -18.78 -9.71 -1.30
N PHE A 445 -17.79 -8.90 -1.72
CA PHE A 445 -16.41 -9.09 -1.29
C PHE A 445 -16.15 -8.53 0.12
N ASN A 446 -15.18 -9.14 0.80
CA ASN A 446 -14.53 -8.49 1.93
C ASN A 446 -13.68 -7.32 1.43
N VAL A 447 -13.87 -6.15 2.04
CA VAL A 447 -13.17 -4.92 1.65
C VAL A 447 -12.60 -4.24 2.88
N SER A 448 -11.31 -3.89 2.83
CA SER A 448 -10.61 -3.18 3.90
C SER A 448 -10.09 -1.83 3.45
N LYS A 449 -9.96 -0.93 4.41
CA LYS A 449 -9.23 0.32 4.26
C LYS A 449 -7.85 0.18 4.91
N TYR A 450 -6.79 0.49 4.14
CA TYR A 450 -5.43 0.62 4.65
C TYR A 450 -5.34 1.92 5.44
N MET A 451 -5.24 1.82 6.76
CA MET A 451 -5.45 2.89 7.73
C MET A 451 -4.17 3.21 8.51
N PRO A 452 -3.32 4.12 8.00
CA PRO A 452 -2.14 4.56 8.73
C PRO A 452 -2.53 5.33 9.99
N PHE A 453 -1.70 5.20 11.01
CA PHE A 453 -1.81 5.96 12.26
C PHE A 453 -0.42 6.23 12.84
N GLY A 454 -0.33 7.18 13.73
CA GLY A 454 0.90 7.60 14.40
C GLY A 454 0.95 9.11 14.58
N PRO A 455 1.96 9.68 15.25
CA PRO A 455 2.07 11.12 15.44
C PRO A 455 1.96 11.89 14.11
N VAL A 456 1.32 13.06 14.13
CA VAL A 456 1.07 13.86 12.90
C VAL A 456 2.37 14.14 12.15
N GLU A 457 3.44 14.44 12.87
CA GLU A 457 4.76 14.72 12.29
C GLU A 457 5.32 13.54 11.47
N THR A 458 5.15 12.33 11.99
CA THR A 458 5.64 11.11 11.31
C THR A 458 4.78 10.73 10.12
N ALA A 459 3.52 11.17 10.09
CA ALA A 459 2.59 10.93 8.99
C ALA A 459 2.80 11.88 7.79
N ILE A 460 3.55 12.97 7.93
CA ILE A 460 3.74 13.98 6.87
C ILE A 460 4.25 13.37 5.55
N PRO A 461 5.28 12.52 5.50
CA PRO A 461 5.74 11.91 4.26
C PRO A 461 4.64 11.10 3.57
N TYR A 462 3.86 10.36 4.34
CA TYR A 462 2.71 9.63 3.84
C TYR A 462 1.64 10.57 3.25
N LEU A 463 1.29 11.65 3.95
CA LEU A 463 0.28 12.62 3.50
C LEU A 463 0.71 13.33 2.21
N LEU A 464 1.99 13.70 2.09
CA LEU A 464 2.53 14.31 0.87
C LEU A 464 2.44 13.34 -0.32
N ARG A 465 2.77 12.05 -0.15
CA ARG A 465 2.57 11.05 -1.20
C ARG A 465 1.10 10.97 -1.64
N ARG A 466 0.15 10.96 -0.70
CA ARG A 466 -1.30 10.96 -1.02
C ARG A 466 -1.71 12.21 -1.80
N ALA A 467 -1.19 13.37 -1.43
CA ALA A 467 -1.45 14.61 -2.15
C ALA A 467 -0.91 14.57 -3.59
N TYR A 468 0.33 14.10 -3.79
CA TYR A 468 0.92 13.95 -5.13
C TYR A 468 0.20 12.90 -5.98
N GLU A 469 -0.22 11.79 -5.41
CA GLU A 469 -1.00 10.77 -6.12
C GLU A 469 -2.37 11.29 -6.56
N ASN A 470 -3.07 12.04 -5.71
CA ASN A 470 -4.33 12.67 -6.08
C ASN A 470 -4.18 13.69 -7.21
N ARG A 471 -3.03 14.39 -7.28
CA ARG A 471 -2.68 15.27 -8.39
C ARG A 471 -2.43 14.50 -9.69
N GLY A 472 -1.76 13.32 -9.61
CA GLY A 472 -1.37 12.49 -10.76
C GLY A 472 -2.47 11.54 -11.26
N MET A 473 -3.38 11.09 -10.40
CA MET A 473 -4.46 10.16 -10.73
C MET A 473 -5.68 10.88 -11.32
N MET A 474 -5.50 11.53 -12.49
CA MET A 474 -6.54 12.38 -13.12
C MET A 474 -7.84 11.63 -13.44
N ALA A 475 -7.82 10.33 -13.73
CA ALA A 475 -9.02 9.58 -14.11
C ALA A 475 -9.77 8.95 -12.90
N THR A 476 -9.11 8.17 -12.05
CA THR A 476 -9.79 7.41 -10.97
C THR A 476 -10.23 8.32 -9.82
N GLY A 477 -9.35 9.21 -9.37
CA GLY A 477 -9.69 10.20 -8.33
C GLY A 477 -10.69 11.25 -8.80
N ALA A 478 -10.73 11.57 -10.11
CA ALA A 478 -11.72 12.48 -10.68
C ALA A 478 -13.14 11.90 -10.63
N ASN A 479 -13.29 10.62 -10.94
CA ASN A 479 -14.58 9.94 -10.88
C ASN A 479 -15.14 9.90 -9.44
N ASP A 480 -14.32 9.55 -8.47
CA ASP A 480 -14.71 9.49 -7.05
C ASP A 480 -15.18 10.88 -6.55
N ARG A 481 -14.40 11.95 -6.86
CA ARG A 481 -14.78 13.34 -6.55
C ARG A 481 -16.08 13.76 -7.25
N GLN A 482 -16.30 13.32 -8.49
CA GLN A 482 -17.51 13.64 -9.24
C GLN A 482 -18.73 12.97 -8.59
N LEU A 483 -18.66 11.70 -8.27
CA LEU A 483 -19.74 10.95 -7.61
C LEU A 483 -20.10 11.54 -6.24
N MET A 484 -19.09 11.89 -5.43
CA MET A 484 -19.31 12.57 -4.15
C MET A 484 -20.00 13.92 -4.31
N ARG A 485 -19.59 14.74 -5.30
CA ARG A 485 -20.28 16.03 -5.59
C ARG A 485 -21.71 15.84 -6.02
N MET A 486 -21.98 14.86 -6.88
CA MET A 486 -23.34 14.57 -7.36
C MET A 486 -24.24 14.17 -6.18
N GLU A 487 -23.75 13.33 -5.29
CA GLU A 487 -24.50 12.91 -4.10
C GLU A 487 -24.72 14.06 -3.12
N LEU A 488 -23.71 14.90 -2.85
CA LEU A 488 -23.88 16.10 -2.03
C LEU A 488 -24.93 17.02 -2.61
N LYS A 489 -24.88 17.31 -3.92
CA LYS A 489 -25.89 18.13 -4.60
C LYS A 489 -27.29 17.55 -4.44
N ARG A 490 -27.44 16.23 -4.66
CA ARG A 490 -28.72 15.52 -4.48
C ARG A 490 -29.28 15.70 -3.07
N ARG A 491 -28.43 15.52 -2.02
CA ARG A 491 -28.87 15.66 -0.61
C ARG A 491 -29.23 17.08 -0.24
N LEU A 492 -28.48 18.06 -0.73
CA LEU A 492 -28.80 19.48 -0.49
C LEU A 492 -30.13 19.86 -1.12
N VAL A 493 -30.40 19.45 -2.35
CA VAL A 493 -31.67 19.71 -3.02
C VAL A 493 -32.84 19.01 -2.28
N ALA A 494 -32.65 17.76 -1.86
CA ALA A 494 -33.69 17.03 -1.11
C ALA A 494 -33.93 17.57 0.31
N GLY A 495 -32.98 18.28 0.91
CA GLY A 495 -33.13 18.93 2.21
C GLY A 495 -33.82 20.31 2.15
N PHE A 496 -34.01 20.86 0.95
CA PHE A 496 -34.77 22.11 0.69
C PHE A 496 -36.17 21.86 0.10
N SER A 497 -36.48 20.63 -0.24
CA SER A 497 -37.81 20.17 -0.68
C SER A 497 -38.54 19.47 0.47
#